data_b03b5fe05650187075b98d41f8eb48fb
#
_entry.id   b03b5fe05650187075b98d41f8eb48fb
#
_cell.length_a   1.000
_cell.length_b   1.000
_cell.length_c   1.000
_cell.angle_alpha   90.00
_cell.angle_beta   90.00
_cell.angle_gamma   90.00
#
_symmetry.space_group_name_H-M   'P 1'
#
loop_
_entity.id
_entity.type
_entity.pdbx_description
1 polymer ?
#
loop_
_entity_poly.entity_id
_entity_poly.type
_entity_poly.pdbx_seq_one_letter_code
_entity_poly.pdbx_strand_id
1 'polypeptide(L)'
;MRNFLILIFWVLILSTPFSAHSSVHPSRDNLHFFSADNPDFVYTGRIDFSNPRRPRFWSPGVYIVARFRGSSCKIFINDEVLYGNVHNYLEIVIDNQKPFRIQTTGMTNIIEVAKGLKNTVHTLTICKDTESGNGYLEFLGIKCAAILPAPAAPSRKIEFIGNSITCGFGSDLSNIPCGKGQWYDEHNAYLAYGPLTARALHARWQLTAVSGIGLIHSCCNMAITMPEVYDKLDLRDDSIAWDPARYRPDIITICLGQNDGVQDSVAFCSAYVRFIRMLRNDYPAARIVCLNSPMANQQLTAVLKNYLTGVVNYLHAAGDQNVHKYFFSRSFNSGCGGHPDLAQHQIIAGELTAYLRGMMKW
;
A
#
# COMPACT_ATOMS: atom_id res chain seq x y z
N MET A 1 -34.11 89.84 44.55
CA MET A 1 -32.69 89.47 44.46
C MET A 1 -32.68 87.97 44.17
N ARG A 2 -32.42 87.62 42.91
CA ARG A 2 -32.48 86.19 42.39
C ARG A 2 -31.05 85.69 42.17
N ASN A 3 -30.67 84.70 42.96
CA ASN A 3 -29.38 84.02 42.82
C ASN A 3 -29.44 83.03 41.62
N PHE A 4 -28.55 83.17 40.63
CA PHE A 4 -28.33 82.28 39.56
C PHE A 4 -27.24 81.28 39.95
N LEU A 5 -27.59 79.99 40.05
CA LEU A 5 -26.62 78.90 40.23
C LEU A 5 -26.16 78.43 38.83
N ILE A 6 -24.87 78.50 38.54
CA ILE A 6 -24.23 77.97 37.36
C ILE A 6 -23.79 76.57 37.65
N LEU A 7 -24.41 75.57 36.99
CA LEU A 7 -23.98 74.14 36.99
C LEU A 7 -22.93 73.98 35.92
N ILE A 8 -21.71 73.62 36.30
CA ILE A 8 -20.64 73.22 35.35
C ILE A 8 -20.75 71.72 35.15
N PHE A 9 -21.10 71.26 33.91
CA PHE A 9 -21.04 69.86 33.49
C PHE A 9 -19.61 69.51 33.06
N TRP A 10 -18.97 68.60 33.78
CA TRP A 10 -17.74 67.93 33.33
C TRP A 10 -18.09 66.77 32.41
N VAL A 11 -17.72 66.84 31.10
CA VAL A 11 -17.80 65.73 30.15
C VAL A 11 -16.52 64.93 30.30
N LEU A 12 -16.63 63.71 30.88
CA LEU A 12 -15.57 62.75 30.90
C LEU A 12 -15.52 62.07 29.50
N ILE A 13 -14.50 62.40 28.71
CA ILE A 13 -14.21 61.65 27.45
C ILE A 13 -13.47 60.37 27.83
N LEU A 14 -14.19 59.24 27.86
CA LEU A 14 -13.62 57.87 27.92
C LEU A 14 -12.98 57.52 26.59
N SER A 15 -11.65 57.64 26.48
CA SER A 15 -10.88 57.11 25.37
C SER A 15 -10.76 55.59 25.49
N THR A 16 -11.54 54.83 24.74
CA THR A 16 -11.36 53.38 24.58
C THR A 16 -10.14 53.13 23.70
N PRO A 17 -9.18 52.25 24.12
CA PRO A 17 -8.07 51.91 23.25
C PRO A 17 -8.61 51.05 22.09
N PHE A 18 -8.42 51.51 20.87
CA PHE A 18 -8.70 50.77 19.63
C PHE A 18 -7.63 49.69 19.50
N SER A 19 -7.93 48.46 19.95
CA SER A 19 -7.08 47.30 19.68
C SER A 19 -7.14 46.98 18.19
N ALA A 20 -6.12 47.38 17.45
CA ALA A 20 -5.93 46.97 16.08
C ALA A 20 -5.70 45.43 16.05
N HIS A 21 -6.75 44.68 15.77
CA HIS A 21 -6.62 43.30 15.39
C HIS A 21 -5.90 43.26 14.02
N SER A 22 -4.61 42.96 14.03
CA SER A 22 -3.90 42.63 12.80
C SER A 22 -4.47 41.29 12.30
N SER A 23 -5.32 41.36 11.29
CA SER A 23 -5.75 40.18 10.55
C SER A 23 -4.50 39.65 9.85
N VAL A 24 -3.92 38.58 10.42
CA VAL A 24 -2.93 37.75 9.71
C VAL A 24 -3.69 37.10 8.54
N HIS A 25 -3.67 37.75 7.39
CA HIS A 25 -4.07 37.08 6.16
C HIS A 25 -3.13 35.86 5.97
N PRO A 26 -3.66 34.64 5.84
CA PRO A 26 -2.81 33.51 5.51
C PRO A 26 -2.14 33.85 4.17
N SER A 27 -0.81 33.91 4.16
CA SER A 27 -0.05 34.07 2.94
C SER A 27 -0.48 32.96 1.99
N ARG A 28 -1.02 33.31 0.81
CA ARG A 28 -1.26 32.31 -0.23
C ARG A 28 0.09 31.73 -0.61
N ASP A 29 0.28 30.42 -0.34
CA ASP A 29 1.47 29.72 -0.78
C ASP A 29 1.57 29.90 -2.31
N ASN A 30 2.73 30.32 -2.78
CA ASN A 30 3.02 30.34 -4.20
C ASN A 30 3.30 28.87 -4.62
N LEU A 31 2.31 28.20 -5.21
CA LEU A 31 2.38 26.78 -5.53
C LEU A 31 3.06 26.53 -6.87
N HIS A 32 4.11 25.71 -6.86
CA HIS A 32 4.86 25.27 -8.02
C HIS A 32 4.55 23.80 -8.32
N PHE A 33 4.54 23.43 -9.60
CA PHE A 33 4.41 22.05 -10.03
C PHE A 33 5.80 21.39 -10.09
N PHE A 34 5.92 20.20 -9.48
CA PHE A 34 7.10 19.35 -9.50
C PHE A 34 6.74 18.05 -10.21
N SER A 35 7.37 17.83 -11.37
CA SER A 35 7.12 16.66 -12.22
C SER A 35 7.63 15.38 -11.58
N ALA A 36 7.04 14.25 -11.97
CA ALA A 36 7.33 12.91 -11.45
C ALA A 36 8.80 12.48 -11.58
N ASP A 37 9.56 13.06 -12.51
CA ASP A 37 10.99 12.84 -12.69
C ASP A 37 11.90 13.62 -11.71
N ASN A 38 11.29 14.39 -10.78
CA ASN A 38 12.06 15.08 -9.75
C ASN A 38 12.73 14.04 -8.81
N PRO A 39 14.06 14.15 -8.58
CA PRO A 39 14.82 13.17 -7.80
C PRO A 39 14.46 13.10 -6.31
N ASP A 40 13.71 14.07 -5.79
CA ASP A 40 13.25 14.10 -4.41
C ASP A 40 12.02 13.21 -4.15
N PHE A 41 11.44 12.58 -5.19
CA PHE A 41 10.43 11.53 -5.02
C PHE A 41 11.10 10.17 -4.77
N VAL A 42 10.61 9.44 -3.78
CA VAL A 42 11.04 8.06 -3.50
C VAL A 42 9.92 7.11 -3.88
N TYR A 43 10.20 6.27 -4.86
CA TYR A 43 9.28 5.27 -5.39
C TYR A 43 9.59 3.89 -4.81
N THR A 44 8.56 3.11 -4.51
CA THR A 44 8.72 1.72 -4.07
C THR A 44 7.63 0.84 -4.66
N GLY A 45 8.03 -0.30 -5.21
CA GLY A 45 7.16 -1.29 -5.86
C GLY A 45 7.52 -1.53 -7.32
N ARG A 46 6.69 -2.28 -8.02
CA ARG A 46 6.85 -2.59 -9.45
C ARG A 46 6.33 -1.42 -10.29
N ILE A 47 7.25 -0.66 -10.87
CA ILE A 47 6.94 0.58 -11.59
C ILE A 47 7.66 0.59 -12.94
N ASP A 48 6.93 0.90 -13.99
CA ASP A 48 7.48 1.19 -15.31
C ASP A 48 7.95 2.65 -15.38
N PHE A 49 9.25 2.84 -15.58
CA PHE A 49 9.89 4.15 -15.78
C PHE A 49 10.32 4.38 -17.23
N SER A 50 9.74 3.67 -18.19
CA SER A 50 9.99 3.93 -19.63
C SER A 50 9.73 5.40 -19.99
N ASN A 51 8.76 6.03 -19.31
CA ASN A 51 8.59 7.47 -19.29
C ASN A 51 8.77 8.00 -17.85
N PRO A 52 9.94 8.58 -17.50
CA PRO A 52 10.21 9.04 -16.14
C PRO A 52 9.30 10.19 -15.67
N ARG A 53 8.66 10.92 -16.60
CA ARG A 53 7.67 11.96 -16.26
C ARG A 53 6.27 11.42 -16.05
N ARG A 54 6.06 10.11 -16.33
CA ARG A 54 4.79 9.40 -16.19
C ARG A 54 5.05 7.97 -15.74
N PRO A 55 5.73 7.75 -14.58
CA PRO A 55 5.94 6.40 -14.07
C PRO A 55 4.60 5.72 -13.86
N ARG A 56 4.48 4.49 -14.40
CA ARG A 56 3.25 3.72 -14.47
C ARG A 56 3.32 2.51 -13.55
N PHE A 57 2.23 2.20 -12.84
CA PHE A 57 2.20 1.08 -11.90
C PHE A 57 0.80 0.46 -11.79
N TRP A 58 0.78 -0.87 -11.79
CA TRP A 58 -0.44 -1.70 -11.72
C TRP A 58 -0.64 -2.32 -10.36
N SER A 59 0.45 -2.83 -9.76
CA SER A 59 0.40 -3.63 -8.54
C SER A 59 -0.19 -2.88 -7.36
N PRO A 60 -0.92 -3.59 -6.46
CA PRO A 60 -1.38 -3.01 -5.21
C PRO A 60 -0.20 -2.64 -4.32
N GLY A 61 -0.38 -1.67 -3.45
CA GLY A 61 0.63 -1.29 -2.47
C GLY A 61 1.88 -0.60 -3.03
N VAL A 62 1.95 -0.27 -4.33
CA VAL A 62 2.97 0.63 -4.86
C VAL A 62 2.80 2.00 -4.22
N TYR A 63 3.90 2.57 -3.71
CA TYR A 63 3.81 3.85 -3.03
C TYR A 63 4.94 4.83 -3.39
N ILE A 64 4.61 6.11 -3.26
CA ILE A 64 5.48 7.24 -3.53
C ILE A 64 5.58 8.06 -2.25
N VAL A 65 6.79 8.41 -1.83
CA VAL A 65 7.04 9.30 -0.70
C VAL A 65 7.60 10.62 -1.24
N ALA A 66 7.01 11.71 -0.80
CA ALA A 66 7.44 13.07 -1.07
C ALA A 66 7.60 13.84 0.24
N ARG A 67 8.48 14.84 0.25
CA ARG A 67 8.60 15.79 1.34
C ARG A 67 8.39 17.18 0.78
N PHE A 68 7.39 17.90 1.29
CA PHE A 68 7.02 19.20 0.76
C PHE A 68 6.94 20.24 1.86
N ARG A 69 7.09 21.52 1.50
CA ARG A 69 6.84 22.68 2.35
C ARG A 69 5.57 23.37 1.88
N GLY A 70 4.80 23.90 2.81
CA GLY A 70 3.62 24.71 2.53
C GLY A 70 2.40 24.27 3.31
N SER A 71 1.32 25.02 3.19
CA SER A 71 0.04 24.74 3.85
C SER A 71 -0.90 23.88 3.00
N SER A 72 -0.53 23.60 1.75
CA SER A 72 -1.37 22.85 0.80
C SER A 72 -0.54 22.04 -0.19
N CYS A 73 -1.11 20.93 -0.67
CA CYS A 73 -0.52 20.08 -1.68
C CYS A 73 -1.62 19.46 -2.55
N LYS A 74 -1.36 19.40 -3.87
CA LYS A 74 -2.19 18.67 -4.83
C LYS A 74 -1.34 17.61 -5.53
N ILE A 75 -1.91 16.43 -5.74
CA ILE A 75 -1.31 15.39 -6.57
C ILE A 75 -1.94 15.39 -7.95
N PHE A 76 -1.16 15.03 -8.95
CA PHE A 76 -1.56 14.89 -10.34
C PHE A 76 -1.33 13.45 -10.75
N ILE A 77 -2.40 12.75 -11.13
CA ILE A 77 -2.34 11.33 -11.43
C ILE A 77 -3.32 10.99 -12.56
N ASN A 78 -2.87 10.19 -13.52
CA ASN A 78 -3.75 9.58 -14.51
C ASN A 78 -4.17 8.20 -14.04
N ASP A 79 -5.39 7.83 -14.41
CA ASP A 79 -5.96 6.50 -14.23
C ASP A 79 -6.24 5.89 -15.61
N GLU A 80 -5.93 4.63 -15.80
CA GLU A 80 -6.27 3.88 -17.01
C GLU A 80 -7.77 3.90 -17.29
N VAL A 81 -8.60 3.93 -16.24
CA VAL A 81 -10.05 3.75 -16.28
C VAL A 81 -10.38 2.49 -17.08
N LEU A 82 -9.86 1.35 -16.60
CA LEU A 82 -9.97 0.06 -17.28
C LEU A 82 -11.44 -0.23 -17.65
N TYR A 83 -11.67 -0.70 -18.87
CA TYR A 83 -13.02 -0.88 -19.45
C TYR A 83 -13.91 0.37 -19.49
N GLY A 84 -13.33 1.57 -19.28
CA GLY A 84 -14.05 2.84 -19.30
C GLY A 84 -14.81 3.20 -18.03
N ASN A 85 -14.79 2.37 -16.99
CA ASN A 85 -15.58 2.58 -15.77
C ASN A 85 -14.92 2.05 -14.48
N VAL A 86 -13.76 1.39 -14.56
CA VAL A 86 -13.05 0.88 -13.39
C VAL A 86 -12.08 1.95 -12.89
N HIS A 87 -12.27 2.42 -11.67
CA HIS A 87 -11.46 3.45 -11.05
C HIS A 87 -10.56 2.89 -9.95
N ASN A 88 -9.43 3.54 -9.75
CA ASN A 88 -8.48 3.17 -8.72
C ASN A 88 -8.72 3.93 -7.41
N TYR A 89 -8.23 3.36 -6.31
CA TYR A 89 -8.17 4.01 -5.01
C TYR A 89 -6.74 4.27 -4.58
N LEU A 90 -6.56 5.36 -3.87
CA LEU A 90 -5.31 5.79 -3.26
C LEU A 90 -5.48 5.94 -1.76
N GLU A 91 -4.55 5.42 -0.99
CA GLU A 91 -4.36 5.82 0.41
C GLU A 91 -3.37 6.96 0.49
N ILE A 92 -3.77 8.02 1.19
CA ILE A 92 -2.96 9.22 1.41
C ILE A 92 -2.60 9.33 2.89
N VAL A 93 -1.31 9.52 3.15
CA VAL A 93 -0.83 9.76 4.51
C VAL A 93 0.00 11.02 4.54
N ILE A 94 -0.37 11.95 5.43
CA ILE A 94 0.39 13.18 5.66
C ILE A 94 0.99 13.11 7.06
N ASP A 95 2.30 13.19 7.14
CA ASP A 95 3.06 13.03 8.37
C ASP A 95 2.72 11.68 9.04
N ASN A 96 2.34 11.73 10.32
CA ASN A 96 1.88 10.57 11.08
C ASN A 96 0.36 10.62 11.34
N GLN A 97 -0.39 11.36 10.52
CA GLN A 97 -1.84 11.45 10.69
C GLN A 97 -2.54 10.15 10.24
N LYS A 98 -3.81 10.03 10.61
CA LYS A 98 -4.64 8.91 10.16
C LYS A 98 -4.67 8.89 8.62
N PRO A 99 -4.38 7.76 7.98
CA PRO A 99 -4.55 7.59 6.55
C PRO A 99 -5.97 7.89 6.10
N PHE A 100 -6.12 8.39 4.88
CA PHE A 100 -7.43 8.59 4.28
C PHE A 100 -7.41 8.16 2.81
N ARG A 101 -8.53 7.62 2.37
CA ARG A 101 -8.69 6.97 1.09
C ARG A 101 -9.42 7.86 0.11
N ILE A 102 -8.95 7.91 -1.15
CA ILE A 102 -9.55 8.71 -2.23
C ILE A 102 -9.68 7.85 -3.48
N GLN A 103 -10.84 7.93 -4.15
CA GLN A 103 -11.05 7.33 -5.46
C GLN A 103 -10.70 8.31 -6.57
N THR A 104 -10.09 7.84 -7.64
CA THR A 104 -9.99 8.56 -8.92
C THR A 104 -11.37 8.65 -9.58
N THR A 105 -11.61 9.71 -10.34
CA THR A 105 -12.95 9.97 -10.93
C THR A 105 -12.93 10.09 -12.45
N GLY A 106 -11.77 9.92 -13.06
CA GLY A 106 -11.60 10.02 -14.51
C GLY A 106 -10.17 9.72 -14.93
N MET A 107 -9.89 9.79 -16.22
CA MET A 107 -8.56 9.53 -16.79
C MET A 107 -7.49 10.50 -16.28
N THR A 108 -7.85 11.73 -15.93
CA THR A 108 -6.93 12.72 -15.35
C THR A 108 -7.50 13.26 -14.05
N ASN A 109 -6.71 13.20 -12.99
CA ASN A 109 -7.13 13.58 -11.66
C ASN A 109 -6.15 14.59 -11.07
N ILE A 110 -6.71 15.70 -10.54
CA ILE A 110 -6.00 16.69 -9.73
C ILE A 110 -6.64 16.68 -8.36
N ILE A 111 -5.97 16.06 -7.41
CA ILE A 111 -6.53 15.78 -6.08
C ILE A 111 -5.86 16.68 -5.03
N GLU A 112 -6.62 17.48 -4.32
CA GLU A 112 -6.13 18.27 -3.19
C GLU A 112 -6.00 17.34 -1.97
N VAL A 113 -4.76 16.93 -1.66
CA VAL A 113 -4.47 16.00 -0.55
C VAL A 113 -4.13 16.72 0.75
N ALA A 114 -3.79 18.00 0.68
CA ALA A 114 -3.53 18.83 1.84
C ALA A 114 -4.05 20.24 1.63
N LYS A 115 -4.71 20.79 2.67
CA LYS A 115 -5.22 22.17 2.70
C LYS A 115 -5.27 22.68 4.13
N GLY A 116 -4.76 23.91 4.34
CA GLY A 116 -4.81 24.56 5.65
C GLY A 116 -3.87 23.93 6.70
N LEU A 117 -2.85 23.19 6.28
CA LEU A 117 -1.80 22.73 7.15
C LEU A 117 -0.97 23.93 7.69
N LYS A 118 -0.16 23.71 8.71
CA LYS A 118 0.86 24.68 9.10
C LYS A 118 1.82 24.90 7.92
N ASN A 119 2.27 26.13 7.71
CA ASN A 119 3.26 26.41 6.66
C ASN A 119 4.66 25.94 7.12
N THR A 120 4.86 24.64 7.11
CA THR A 120 6.11 23.95 7.50
C THR A 120 6.41 22.80 6.54
N VAL A 121 7.33 21.93 6.93
CA VAL A 121 7.69 20.73 6.14
C VAL A 121 6.79 19.59 6.53
N HIS A 122 6.25 18.91 5.52
CA HIS A 122 5.37 17.75 5.65
C HIS A 122 5.91 16.57 4.82
N THR A 123 5.60 15.37 5.25
CA THR A 123 5.84 14.14 4.48
C THR A 123 4.51 13.65 3.92
N LEU A 124 4.48 13.36 2.63
CA LEU A 124 3.32 12.80 1.93
C LEU A 124 3.66 11.39 1.47
N THR A 125 2.81 10.43 1.79
CA THR A 125 2.81 9.10 1.17
C THR A 125 1.56 8.94 0.33
N ILE A 126 1.73 8.49 -0.90
CA ILE A 126 0.66 8.15 -1.86
C ILE A 126 0.80 6.67 -2.15
N CYS A 127 -0.20 5.85 -1.81
CA CYS A 127 -0.18 4.42 -2.03
C CYS A 127 -1.36 3.99 -2.90
N LYS A 128 -1.13 3.12 -3.89
CA LYS A 128 -2.21 2.51 -4.69
C LYS A 128 -2.86 1.40 -3.87
N ASP A 129 -4.16 1.51 -3.60
CA ASP A 129 -4.90 0.52 -2.80
C ASP A 129 -5.49 -0.61 -3.62
N THR A 130 -5.81 -0.35 -4.87
CA THR A 130 -6.38 -1.32 -5.80
C THR A 130 -5.30 -2.13 -6.51
N GLU A 131 -5.67 -3.30 -6.96
CA GLU A 131 -4.77 -4.25 -7.63
C GLU A 131 -4.67 -4.06 -9.16
N SER A 132 -3.87 -4.90 -9.83
CA SER A 132 -3.66 -4.81 -11.29
C SER A 132 -4.94 -5.05 -12.10
N GLY A 133 -5.90 -5.81 -11.57
CA GLY A 133 -7.24 -5.98 -12.14
C GLY A 133 -8.06 -4.70 -12.27
N ASN A 134 -7.66 -3.62 -11.58
CA ASN A 134 -8.26 -2.29 -11.68
C ASN A 134 -7.56 -1.36 -12.69
N GLY A 135 -6.51 -1.85 -13.36
CA GLY A 135 -5.71 -1.02 -14.25
C GLY A 135 -4.53 -0.32 -13.55
N TYR A 136 -3.83 0.51 -14.34
CA TYR A 136 -2.68 1.26 -13.84
C TYR A 136 -3.03 2.68 -13.41
N LEU A 137 -2.11 3.24 -12.63
CA LEU A 137 -1.99 4.67 -12.39
C LEU A 137 -0.69 5.18 -12.99
N GLU A 138 -0.69 6.42 -13.52
CA GLU A 138 0.51 7.18 -13.89
C GLU A 138 0.63 8.38 -12.94
N PHE A 139 1.72 8.46 -12.21
CA PHE A 139 2.01 9.64 -11.40
C PHE A 139 2.65 10.72 -12.25
N LEU A 140 2.07 11.93 -12.23
CA LEU A 140 2.56 13.07 -13.00
C LEU A 140 3.37 14.05 -12.16
N GLY A 141 3.14 14.08 -10.84
CA GLY A 141 3.81 14.99 -9.92
C GLY A 141 2.90 15.57 -8.86
N ILE A 142 3.43 16.57 -8.15
CA ILE A 142 2.68 17.31 -7.12
C ILE A 142 2.77 18.82 -7.34
N LYS A 143 1.82 19.55 -6.78
CA LYS A 143 1.85 21.00 -6.72
C LYS A 143 1.82 21.46 -5.26
N CYS A 144 2.91 22.08 -4.81
CA CYS A 144 3.11 22.59 -3.46
C CYS A 144 4.04 23.82 -3.48
N ALA A 145 4.32 24.44 -2.33
CA ALA A 145 5.18 25.62 -2.29
C ALA A 145 6.66 25.26 -2.59
N ALA A 146 7.17 24.15 -2.07
CA ALA A 146 8.48 23.63 -2.39
C ALA A 146 8.54 22.12 -2.14
N ILE A 147 9.35 21.38 -2.93
CA ILE A 147 9.73 20.00 -2.66
C ILE A 147 11.11 19.98 -1.97
N LEU A 148 11.34 18.98 -1.14
CA LEU A 148 12.57 18.76 -0.41
C LEU A 148 12.99 17.30 -0.54
N PRO A 149 14.27 16.97 -0.35
CA PRO A 149 14.71 15.59 -0.34
C PRO A 149 13.87 14.75 0.61
N ALA A 150 13.33 13.62 0.11
CA ALA A 150 12.55 12.71 0.92
C ALA A 150 13.39 12.16 2.08
N PRO A 151 12.77 11.71 3.19
CA PRO A 151 13.48 11.01 4.24
C PRO A 151 14.21 9.78 3.69
N ALA A 152 15.34 9.42 4.30
CA ALA A 152 16.03 8.19 3.93
C ALA A 152 15.06 6.99 4.07
N ALA A 153 14.91 6.25 2.98
CA ALA A 153 14.05 5.06 2.99
C ALA A 153 14.64 3.99 3.90
N PRO A 154 13.82 3.19 4.60
CA PRO A 154 14.31 2.05 5.37
C PRO A 154 15.21 1.15 4.52
N SER A 155 16.30 0.64 5.09
CA SER A 155 17.21 -0.28 4.39
C SER A 155 16.60 -1.68 4.22
N ARG A 156 15.81 -2.14 5.21
CA ARG A 156 15.12 -3.43 5.19
C ARG A 156 14.05 -3.46 4.10
N LYS A 157 13.91 -4.63 3.45
CA LYS A 157 12.98 -4.81 2.34
C LYS A 157 12.27 -6.15 2.45
N ILE A 158 10.95 -6.15 2.29
CA ILE A 158 10.14 -7.36 2.30
C ILE A 158 9.28 -7.40 1.05
N GLU A 159 9.30 -8.52 0.33
CA GLU A 159 8.34 -8.80 -0.74
C GLU A 159 7.27 -9.75 -0.23
N PHE A 160 6.01 -9.43 -0.51
CA PHE A 160 4.85 -10.24 -0.17
C PHE A 160 4.22 -10.75 -1.47
N ILE A 161 4.42 -12.03 -1.75
CA ILE A 161 3.83 -12.73 -2.90
C ILE A 161 2.54 -13.39 -2.43
N GLY A 162 1.44 -13.16 -3.17
CA GLY A 162 0.17 -13.76 -2.78
C GLY A 162 -0.99 -13.46 -3.73
N ASN A 163 -2.17 -13.55 -3.19
CA ASN A 163 -3.43 -13.39 -3.89
C ASN A 163 -4.28 -12.25 -3.30
N SER A 164 -5.60 -12.34 -3.40
CA SER A 164 -6.56 -11.34 -2.89
C SER A 164 -6.30 -10.90 -1.44
N ILE A 165 -5.91 -11.81 -0.56
CA ILE A 165 -5.61 -11.49 0.84
C ILE A 165 -4.41 -10.53 0.92
N THR A 166 -3.41 -10.75 0.08
CA THR A 166 -2.21 -9.90 0.01
C THR A 166 -2.51 -8.56 -0.67
N CYS A 167 -3.45 -8.53 -1.63
CA CYS A 167 -3.95 -7.30 -2.24
C CYS A 167 -4.75 -6.42 -1.25
N GLY A 168 -5.26 -6.98 -0.15
CA GLY A 168 -6.22 -6.29 0.73
C GLY A 168 -7.63 -6.25 0.15
N PHE A 169 -8.01 -7.27 -0.63
CA PHE A 169 -9.34 -7.40 -1.22
C PHE A 169 -10.41 -7.45 -0.14
N GLY A 170 -11.48 -6.64 -0.32
CA GLY A 170 -12.67 -6.72 0.51
C GLY A 170 -12.45 -6.38 1.99
N SER A 171 -11.37 -5.69 2.34
CA SER A 171 -10.95 -5.49 3.73
C SER A 171 -11.49 -4.23 4.38
N ASP A 172 -11.72 -3.15 3.61
CA ASP A 172 -12.09 -1.83 4.13
C ASP A 172 -13.58 -1.55 3.96
N LEU A 173 -14.34 -1.82 5.00
CA LEU A 173 -15.80 -1.63 5.07
C LEU A 173 -16.20 -0.23 5.58
N SER A 174 -15.25 0.70 5.73
CA SER A 174 -15.49 1.98 6.40
C SER A 174 -16.40 2.92 5.60
N ASN A 175 -16.37 2.87 4.28
CA ASN A 175 -17.13 3.76 3.42
C ASN A 175 -18.26 3.05 2.67
N ILE A 176 -18.00 1.85 2.13
CA ILE A 176 -18.94 1.10 1.30
C ILE A 176 -19.08 -0.30 1.91
N PRO A 177 -20.30 -0.71 2.32
CA PRO A 177 -20.54 -2.07 2.82
C PRO A 177 -20.46 -3.11 1.71
N CYS A 178 -20.14 -4.36 2.07
CA CYS A 178 -20.10 -5.49 1.16
C CYS A 178 -21.32 -5.60 0.25
N GLY A 179 -21.12 -5.74 -1.03
CA GLY A 179 -22.18 -5.92 -2.04
C GLY A 179 -22.99 -4.66 -2.34
N LYS A 180 -22.52 -3.47 -1.94
CA LYS A 180 -23.18 -2.18 -2.21
C LYS A 180 -22.46 -1.31 -3.23
N GLY A 181 -21.23 -1.62 -3.57
CA GLY A 181 -20.42 -0.91 -4.54
C GLY A 181 -19.87 -1.82 -5.64
N GLN A 182 -18.79 -1.39 -6.22
CA GLN A 182 -18.01 -2.19 -7.16
C GLN A 182 -17.18 -3.22 -6.37
N TRP A 183 -16.76 -4.30 -7.00
CA TRP A 183 -16.00 -5.39 -6.37
C TRP A 183 -14.66 -4.94 -5.71
N TYR A 184 -14.18 -3.76 -6.06
CA TYR A 184 -12.92 -3.18 -5.59
C TYR A 184 -13.10 -2.02 -4.60
N ASP A 185 -14.33 -1.66 -4.28
CA ASP A 185 -14.59 -0.49 -3.43
C ASP A 185 -14.13 -0.71 -1.97
N GLU A 186 -14.00 -1.96 -1.54
CA GLU A 186 -13.53 -2.32 -0.21
C GLU A 186 -12.05 -2.76 -0.19
N HIS A 187 -11.29 -2.54 -1.30
CA HIS A 187 -9.86 -2.87 -1.36
C HIS A 187 -9.04 -1.84 -0.60
N ASN A 188 -8.10 -2.30 0.21
CA ASN A 188 -7.13 -1.44 0.89
C ASN A 188 -5.79 -2.15 1.04
N ALA A 189 -4.92 -1.98 0.04
CA ALA A 189 -3.60 -2.59 0.06
C ALA A 189 -2.68 -1.97 1.13
N TYR A 190 -2.80 -0.67 1.40
CA TYR A 190 -1.97 0.01 2.39
C TYR A 190 -2.20 -0.52 3.81
N LEU A 191 -3.44 -0.90 4.15
CA LEU A 191 -3.82 -1.46 5.44
C LEU A 191 -3.88 -3.00 5.43
N ALA A 192 -3.47 -3.66 4.34
CA ALA A 192 -3.32 -5.11 4.29
C ALA A 192 -2.13 -5.58 5.16
N TYR A 193 -2.13 -6.87 5.51
CA TYR A 193 -1.16 -7.46 6.45
C TYR A 193 0.30 -7.24 6.04
N GLY A 194 0.60 -7.28 4.74
CA GLY A 194 1.96 -7.11 4.23
C GLY A 194 2.54 -5.74 4.56
N PRO A 195 1.95 -4.62 4.09
CA PRO A 195 2.39 -3.27 4.42
C PRO A 195 2.32 -2.95 5.92
N LEU A 196 1.34 -3.48 6.66
CA LEU A 196 1.30 -3.35 8.12
C LEU A 196 2.52 -4.00 8.77
N THR A 197 2.85 -5.24 8.39
CA THR A 197 4.04 -5.97 8.87
C THR A 197 5.32 -5.22 8.54
N ALA A 198 5.46 -4.75 7.31
CA ALA A 198 6.66 -4.03 6.88
C ALA A 198 6.87 -2.74 7.68
N ARG A 199 5.82 -1.93 7.87
CA ARG A 199 5.89 -0.70 8.69
C ARG A 199 6.27 -1.02 10.14
N ALA A 200 5.70 -2.07 10.74
CA ALA A 200 6.02 -2.49 12.10
C ALA A 200 7.48 -2.97 12.27
N LEU A 201 8.12 -3.40 11.17
CA LEU A 201 9.52 -3.82 11.12
C LEU A 201 10.46 -2.73 10.59
N HIS A 202 9.98 -1.52 10.36
CA HIS A 202 10.73 -0.44 9.71
C HIS A 202 11.37 -0.89 8.39
N ALA A 203 10.57 -1.55 7.55
CA ALA A 203 10.97 -2.07 6.24
C ALA A 203 10.16 -1.44 5.11
N ARG A 204 10.74 -1.39 3.92
CA ARG A 204 10.01 -1.15 2.67
C ARG A 204 9.25 -2.43 2.31
N TRP A 205 8.11 -2.26 1.64
CA TRP A 205 7.33 -3.39 1.13
C TRP A 205 7.19 -3.35 -0.39
N GLN A 206 7.05 -4.51 -1.00
CA GLN A 206 6.58 -4.71 -2.35
C GLN A 206 5.50 -5.79 -2.31
N LEU A 207 4.33 -5.52 -2.87
CA LEU A 207 3.29 -6.52 -3.06
C LEU A 207 3.36 -7.06 -4.49
N THR A 208 3.47 -8.38 -4.60
CA THR A 208 3.41 -9.12 -5.86
C THR A 208 2.20 -10.04 -5.75
N ALA A 209 1.01 -9.48 -6.02
CA ALA A 209 -0.25 -10.13 -5.70
C ALA A 209 -1.35 -9.79 -6.71
N VAL A 210 -2.21 -10.78 -6.98
CA VAL A 210 -3.39 -10.67 -7.85
C VAL A 210 -4.53 -11.46 -7.22
N SER A 211 -5.72 -10.88 -7.14
CA SER A 211 -6.90 -11.61 -6.65
C SER A 211 -7.24 -12.78 -7.56
N GLY A 212 -7.54 -13.92 -6.96
CA GLY A 212 -7.86 -15.14 -7.69
C GLY A 212 -6.67 -15.99 -8.12
N ILE A 213 -5.44 -15.46 -8.09
CA ILE A 213 -4.26 -16.19 -8.57
C ILE A 213 -3.87 -17.34 -7.64
N GLY A 214 -3.46 -18.46 -8.21
CA GLY A 214 -2.90 -19.62 -7.52
C GLY A 214 -1.47 -19.92 -7.93
N LEU A 215 -0.95 -20.99 -7.38
CA LEU A 215 0.38 -21.50 -7.71
C LEU A 215 0.34 -22.38 -8.98
N ILE A 216 -0.64 -23.28 -9.07
CA ILE A 216 -0.86 -24.20 -10.21
C ILE A 216 -2.28 -24.13 -10.76
N HIS A 217 -3.20 -23.60 -9.99
CA HIS A 217 -4.60 -23.43 -10.35
C HIS A 217 -5.13 -22.12 -9.77
N SER A 218 -5.62 -21.24 -10.64
CA SER A 218 -6.24 -19.97 -10.27
C SER A 218 -7.76 -20.09 -10.27
N CYS A 219 -8.47 -19.31 -9.44
CA CYS A 219 -9.93 -19.31 -9.44
C CYS A 219 -10.52 -18.50 -10.60
N CYS A 220 -11.84 -18.57 -10.69
CA CYS A 220 -12.64 -17.59 -11.43
C CYS A 220 -12.32 -17.50 -12.95
N ASN A 221 -12.01 -18.65 -13.56
CA ASN A 221 -11.60 -18.79 -14.97
C ASN A 221 -10.33 -18.00 -15.35
N MET A 222 -9.49 -17.67 -14.38
CA MET A 222 -8.21 -17.05 -14.65
C MET A 222 -7.25 -18.10 -15.25
N ALA A 223 -6.70 -17.79 -16.42
CA ALA A 223 -5.81 -18.70 -17.15
C ALA A 223 -4.35 -18.68 -16.63
N ILE A 224 -3.96 -17.59 -15.96
CA ILE A 224 -2.58 -17.38 -15.47
C ILE A 224 -2.41 -17.85 -14.03
N THR A 225 -1.18 -18.28 -13.70
CA THR A 225 -0.74 -18.61 -12.34
C THR A 225 0.39 -17.67 -11.89
N MET A 226 0.66 -17.59 -10.59
CA MET A 226 1.68 -16.68 -10.08
C MET A 226 3.08 -16.93 -10.70
N PRO A 227 3.58 -18.16 -10.88
CA PRO A 227 4.87 -18.38 -11.52
C PRO A 227 4.96 -17.86 -12.96
N GLU A 228 3.86 -17.81 -13.71
CA GLU A 228 3.83 -17.34 -15.10
C GLU A 228 3.91 -15.84 -15.25
N VAL A 229 3.45 -15.09 -14.23
CA VAL A 229 3.40 -13.63 -14.27
C VAL A 229 4.36 -12.96 -13.28
N TYR A 230 5.05 -13.74 -12.45
CA TYR A 230 5.94 -13.19 -11.43
C TYR A 230 7.04 -12.29 -11.99
N ASP A 231 7.54 -12.59 -13.16
CA ASP A 231 8.59 -11.84 -13.87
C ASP A 231 8.03 -10.64 -14.67
N LYS A 232 6.75 -10.27 -14.47
CA LYS A 232 6.09 -9.15 -15.17
C LYS A 232 5.83 -7.97 -14.23
N LEU A 233 5.74 -6.77 -14.81
CA LEU A 233 5.41 -5.54 -14.07
C LEU A 233 3.94 -5.48 -13.66
N ASP A 234 3.05 -5.84 -14.55
CA ASP A 234 1.61 -5.68 -14.34
C ASP A 234 0.93 -6.91 -13.73
N LEU A 235 1.60 -8.08 -13.70
CA LEU A 235 1.07 -9.33 -13.15
C LEU A 235 -0.23 -9.81 -13.81
N ARG A 236 -0.47 -9.45 -15.06
CA ARG A 236 -1.63 -9.89 -15.86
C ARG A 236 -1.16 -10.86 -16.96
N ASP A 237 -1.04 -10.36 -18.14
CA ASP A 237 -0.64 -11.10 -19.36
C ASP A 237 0.39 -10.33 -20.18
N ASP A 238 0.80 -9.16 -19.67
CA ASP A 238 1.61 -8.23 -20.41
C ASP A 238 3.09 -8.62 -20.45
N SER A 239 3.75 -8.08 -21.45
CA SER A 239 5.11 -8.38 -21.83
C SER A 239 6.18 -7.55 -21.11
N ILE A 240 5.82 -6.57 -20.28
CA ILE A 240 6.81 -5.71 -19.62
C ILE A 240 7.50 -6.50 -18.51
N ALA A 241 8.75 -6.88 -18.75
CA ALA A 241 9.52 -7.63 -17.79
C ALA A 241 9.84 -6.83 -16.51
N TRP A 242 9.77 -7.50 -15.37
CA TRP A 242 10.30 -7.01 -14.11
C TRP A 242 11.80 -7.26 -14.04
N ASP A 243 12.56 -6.25 -13.64
CA ASP A 243 13.99 -6.39 -13.33
C ASP A 243 14.18 -6.62 -11.82
N PRO A 244 14.57 -7.83 -11.37
CA PRO A 244 14.77 -8.16 -9.97
C PRO A 244 15.85 -7.31 -9.28
N ALA A 245 16.79 -6.73 -10.03
CA ALA A 245 17.84 -5.89 -9.49
C ALA A 245 17.30 -4.58 -8.87
N ARG A 246 16.11 -4.15 -9.28
CA ARG A 246 15.49 -2.90 -8.81
C ARG A 246 14.94 -3.00 -7.38
N TYR A 247 14.60 -4.21 -6.94
CA TYR A 247 14.15 -4.44 -5.56
C TYR A 247 14.69 -5.77 -5.07
N ARG A 248 15.71 -5.74 -4.22
CA ARG A 248 16.32 -6.95 -3.62
C ARG A 248 15.82 -7.10 -2.19
N PRO A 249 14.84 -7.98 -1.91
CA PRO A 249 14.27 -8.16 -0.59
C PRO A 249 15.21 -8.94 0.33
N ASP A 250 15.18 -8.61 1.62
CA ASP A 250 15.80 -9.43 2.68
C ASP A 250 14.91 -10.63 3.01
N ILE A 251 13.60 -10.44 2.87
CA ILE A 251 12.58 -11.46 3.11
C ILE A 251 11.60 -11.49 1.93
N ILE A 252 11.24 -12.71 1.51
CA ILE A 252 10.12 -12.98 0.60
C ILE A 252 9.13 -13.85 1.35
N THR A 253 7.87 -13.40 1.47
CA THR A 253 6.79 -14.26 1.96
C THR A 253 5.95 -14.77 0.80
N ILE A 254 5.53 -16.04 0.82
CA ILE A 254 4.69 -16.65 -0.21
C ILE A 254 3.41 -17.14 0.46
N CYS A 255 2.28 -16.51 0.13
CA CYS A 255 0.95 -16.83 0.63
C CYS A 255 0.05 -17.30 -0.53
N LEU A 256 0.33 -18.47 -1.09
CA LEU A 256 -0.40 -19.11 -2.19
C LEU A 256 -1.02 -20.44 -1.72
N GLY A 257 -1.95 -20.98 -2.51
CA GLY A 257 -2.66 -22.22 -2.20
C GLY A 257 -4.14 -22.04 -1.85
N GLN A 258 -4.60 -20.81 -1.56
CA GLN A 258 -6.02 -20.54 -1.29
C GLN A 258 -6.88 -20.84 -2.53
N ASN A 259 -6.48 -20.29 -3.68
CA ASN A 259 -7.23 -20.41 -4.93
C ASN A 259 -6.97 -21.75 -5.63
N ASP A 260 -5.83 -22.37 -5.35
CA ASP A 260 -5.54 -23.72 -5.79
C ASP A 260 -6.51 -24.73 -5.17
N GLY A 261 -6.94 -24.50 -3.92
CA GLY A 261 -7.70 -25.48 -3.17
C GLY A 261 -6.89 -26.73 -2.82
N VAL A 262 -7.56 -27.87 -2.67
CA VAL A 262 -6.91 -29.16 -2.42
C VAL A 262 -6.50 -29.76 -3.77
N GLN A 263 -5.21 -29.81 -4.03
CA GLN A 263 -4.60 -30.35 -5.24
C GLN A 263 -3.88 -31.67 -4.95
N ASP A 264 -3.46 -32.40 -5.99
CA ASP A 264 -2.52 -33.49 -5.85
C ASP A 264 -1.24 -33.00 -5.15
N SER A 265 -0.80 -33.73 -4.13
CA SER A 265 0.32 -33.33 -3.28
C SER A 265 1.64 -33.25 -4.04
N VAL A 266 1.88 -34.16 -4.97
CA VAL A 266 3.12 -34.19 -5.76
C VAL A 266 3.13 -33.02 -6.73
N ALA A 267 2.02 -32.77 -7.42
CA ALA A 267 1.89 -31.66 -8.37
C ALA A 267 2.11 -30.31 -7.67
N PHE A 268 1.38 -30.07 -6.56
CA PHE A 268 1.46 -28.81 -5.82
C PHE A 268 2.84 -28.58 -5.19
N CYS A 269 3.36 -29.56 -4.45
CA CYS A 269 4.66 -29.42 -3.78
C CYS A 269 5.81 -29.27 -4.77
N SER A 270 5.79 -30.01 -5.89
CA SER A 270 6.81 -29.87 -6.93
C SER A 270 6.77 -28.49 -7.59
N ALA A 271 5.59 -27.93 -7.85
CA ALA A 271 5.43 -26.58 -8.39
C ALA A 271 5.94 -25.53 -7.39
N TYR A 272 5.62 -25.71 -6.10
CA TYR A 272 6.08 -24.80 -5.05
C TYR A 272 7.61 -24.79 -4.93
N VAL A 273 8.26 -25.97 -4.99
CA VAL A 273 9.73 -26.08 -5.01
C VAL A 273 10.31 -25.40 -6.24
N ARG A 274 9.74 -25.59 -7.44
CA ARG A 274 10.20 -24.89 -8.66
C ARG A 274 10.08 -23.39 -8.53
N PHE A 275 8.97 -22.89 -7.98
CA PHE A 275 8.77 -21.45 -7.78
C PHE A 275 9.78 -20.89 -6.79
N ILE A 276 10.04 -21.56 -5.65
CA ILE A 276 11.08 -21.12 -4.70
C ILE A 276 12.47 -21.10 -5.37
N ARG A 277 12.81 -22.10 -6.17
CA ARG A 277 14.09 -22.12 -6.89
C ARG A 277 14.21 -20.98 -7.90
N MET A 278 13.14 -20.61 -8.57
CA MET A 278 13.10 -19.44 -9.45
C MET A 278 13.39 -18.16 -8.65
N LEU A 279 12.72 -17.96 -7.50
CA LEU A 279 12.96 -16.82 -6.62
C LEU A 279 14.40 -16.81 -6.07
N ARG A 280 14.96 -18.00 -5.78
CA ARG A 280 16.33 -18.14 -5.29
C ARG A 280 17.38 -17.73 -6.31
N ASN A 281 17.12 -17.97 -7.61
CA ASN A 281 18.00 -17.50 -8.69
C ASN A 281 18.07 -15.97 -8.72
N ASP A 282 16.93 -15.29 -8.55
CA ASP A 282 16.86 -13.83 -8.56
C ASP A 282 17.37 -13.21 -7.24
N TYR A 283 17.13 -13.89 -6.13
CA TYR A 283 17.38 -13.39 -4.77
C TYR A 283 18.13 -14.42 -3.92
N PRO A 284 19.42 -14.69 -4.22
CA PRO A 284 20.17 -15.79 -3.57
C PRO A 284 20.31 -15.63 -2.05
N ALA A 285 20.28 -14.42 -1.51
CA ALA A 285 20.45 -14.14 -0.08
C ALA A 285 19.11 -14.00 0.68
N ALA A 286 17.97 -13.87 0.01
CA ALA A 286 16.69 -13.64 0.67
C ALA A 286 16.27 -14.82 1.55
N ARG A 287 15.67 -14.55 2.72
CA ARG A 287 14.95 -15.57 3.47
C ARG A 287 13.54 -15.70 2.91
N ILE A 288 13.16 -16.92 2.51
CA ILE A 288 11.86 -17.22 1.94
C ILE A 288 10.98 -17.86 3.01
N VAL A 289 9.77 -17.33 3.22
CA VAL A 289 8.84 -17.82 4.22
C VAL A 289 7.54 -18.26 3.55
N CYS A 290 7.28 -19.56 3.58
CA CYS A 290 6.03 -20.14 3.10
C CYS A 290 4.93 -19.94 4.16
N LEU A 291 3.83 -19.30 3.78
CA LEU A 291 2.69 -19.02 4.64
C LEU A 291 1.49 -19.87 4.22
N ASN A 292 0.75 -20.45 5.19
CA ASN A 292 -0.58 -20.96 4.86
C ASN A 292 -1.54 -19.78 4.62
N SER A 293 -2.65 -20.04 3.91
CA SER A 293 -3.68 -19.02 3.74
C SER A 293 -4.33 -18.68 5.09
N PRO A 294 -4.38 -17.39 5.47
CA PRO A 294 -5.05 -16.99 6.70
C PRO A 294 -6.58 -16.99 6.61
N MET A 295 -7.19 -17.25 5.44
CA MET A 295 -8.64 -17.41 5.30
C MET A 295 -9.07 -18.87 5.00
N ALA A 296 -8.13 -19.81 4.91
CA ALA A 296 -8.44 -21.20 4.61
C ALA A 296 -9.35 -21.83 5.68
N ASN A 297 -10.31 -22.63 5.23
CA ASN A 297 -11.08 -23.47 6.14
C ASN A 297 -10.20 -24.56 6.79
N GLN A 298 -10.74 -25.29 7.73
CA GLN A 298 -9.99 -26.30 8.49
C GLN A 298 -9.34 -27.37 7.61
N GLN A 299 -10.04 -27.86 6.58
CA GLN A 299 -9.54 -28.87 5.67
C GLN A 299 -8.34 -28.33 4.86
N LEU A 300 -8.50 -27.21 4.18
CA LEU A 300 -7.44 -26.60 3.39
C LEU A 300 -6.24 -26.16 4.25
N THR A 301 -6.51 -25.67 5.46
CA THR A 301 -5.45 -25.34 6.43
C THR A 301 -4.60 -26.57 6.76
N ALA A 302 -5.22 -27.72 7.03
CA ALA A 302 -4.49 -28.95 7.33
C ALA A 302 -3.63 -29.42 6.12
N VAL A 303 -4.22 -29.36 4.92
CA VAL A 303 -3.54 -29.74 3.67
C VAL A 303 -2.34 -28.82 3.44
N LEU A 304 -2.52 -27.50 3.47
CA LEU A 304 -1.44 -26.53 3.25
C LEU A 304 -0.31 -26.67 4.29
N LYS A 305 -0.65 -26.89 5.56
CA LYS A 305 0.36 -27.13 6.60
C LYS A 305 1.23 -28.35 6.28
N ASN A 306 0.62 -29.44 5.82
CA ASN A 306 1.36 -30.64 5.44
C ASN A 306 2.22 -30.39 4.20
N TYR A 307 1.67 -29.79 3.15
CA TYR A 307 2.38 -29.54 1.89
C TYR A 307 3.56 -28.62 2.10
N LEU A 308 3.35 -27.46 2.75
CA LEU A 308 4.41 -26.50 3.01
C LEU A 308 5.48 -27.04 3.95
N THR A 309 5.12 -27.93 4.88
CA THR A 309 6.11 -28.64 5.71
C THR A 309 6.96 -29.57 4.85
N GLY A 310 6.36 -30.33 3.95
CA GLY A 310 7.07 -31.19 2.99
C GLY A 310 8.00 -30.40 2.08
N VAL A 311 7.53 -29.28 1.51
CA VAL A 311 8.33 -28.38 0.66
C VAL A 311 9.57 -27.85 1.40
N VAL A 312 9.39 -27.33 2.63
CA VAL A 312 10.52 -26.78 3.42
C VAL A 312 11.50 -27.88 3.77
N ASN A 313 11.03 -29.06 4.24
CA ASN A 313 11.90 -30.18 4.58
C ASN A 313 12.71 -30.68 3.38
N TYR A 314 12.07 -30.75 2.20
CA TYR A 314 12.74 -31.13 0.96
C TYR A 314 13.85 -30.13 0.57
N LEU A 315 13.57 -28.84 0.64
CA LEU A 315 14.55 -27.80 0.31
C LEU A 315 15.70 -27.74 1.33
N HIS A 316 15.43 -27.96 2.61
CA HIS A 316 16.48 -28.12 3.62
C HIS A 316 17.38 -29.32 3.33
N ALA A 317 16.80 -30.48 2.99
CA ALA A 317 17.56 -31.65 2.60
C ALA A 317 18.39 -31.42 1.33
N ALA A 318 17.93 -30.54 0.44
CA ALA A 318 18.64 -30.12 -0.77
C ALA A 318 19.66 -28.99 -0.53
N GLY A 319 19.87 -28.56 0.72
CA GLY A 319 20.89 -27.58 1.14
C GLY A 319 20.41 -26.12 1.32
N ASP A 320 19.16 -25.79 0.97
CA ASP A 320 18.62 -24.41 1.17
C ASP A 320 18.02 -24.23 2.56
N GLN A 321 18.84 -23.82 3.52
CA GLN A 321 18.44 -23.57 4.90
C GLN A 321 17.72 -22.22 5.09
N ASN A 322 17.65 -21.37 4.07
CA ASN A 322 17.01 -20.06 4.10
C ASN A 322 15.55 -20.08 3.66
N VAL A 323 14.94 -21.27 3.60
CA VAL A 323 13.50 -21.45 3.40
C VAL A 323 12.84 -21.82 4.72
N HIS A 324 11.80 -21.08 5.06
CA HIS A 324 11.11 -21.21 6.34
C HIS A 324 9.61 -21.37 6.11
N LYS A 325 8.86 -21.69 7.16
CA LYS A 325 7.38 -21.71 7.13
C LYS A 325 6.83 -21.02 8.37
N TYR A 326 5.69 -20.40 8.21
CA TYR A 326 4.89 -19.85 9.29
C TYR A 326 3.41 -20.17 9.04
N PHE A 327 2.69 -20.55 10.07
CA PHE A 327 1.27 -20.90 10.00
C PHE A 327 0.47 -20.02 10.95
N PHE A 328 -0.49 -19.27 10.38
CA PHE A 328 -1.38 -18.41 11.15
C PHE A 328 -2.22 -19.22 12.15
N SER A 329 -2.56 -18.58 13.27
CA SER A 329 -3.19 -19.22 14.43
C SER A 329 -4.61 -19.70 14.17
N ARG A 330 -5.34 -19.01 13.26
CA ARG A 330 -6.73 -19.28 12.92
C ARG A 330 -7.09 -18.80 11.51
N SER A 331 -8.34 -19.03 11.09
CA SER A 331 -8.93 -18.44 9.88
C SER A 331 -9.54 -17.07 10.19
N PHE A 332 -9.48 -16.16 9.20
CA PHE A 332 -9.96 -14.79 9.26
C PHE A 332 -10.84 -14.51 8.04
N ASN A 333 -12.11 -14.10 8.25
CA ASN A 333 -13.12 -14.05 7.19
C ASN A 333 -14.24 -13.01 7.42
N SER A 334 -13.96 -11.92 8.16
CA SER A 334 -14.97 -10.90 8.52
C SER A 334 -15.19 -9.81 7.47
N GLY A 335 -14.35 -9.75 6.44
CA GLY A 335 -14.49 -8.82 5.33
C GLY A 335 -15.34 -9.35 4.19
N CYS A 336 -15.38 -8.63 3.07
CA CYS A 336 -16.20 -8.98 1.92
C CYS A 336 -15.73 -10.28 1.24
N GLY A 337 -16.68 -11.09 0.80
CA GLY A 337 -16.38 -12.37 0.15
C GLY A 337 -15.61 -13.35 1.03
N GLY A 338 -15.74 -13.25 2.37
CA GLY A 338 -15.05 -14.13 3.31
C GLY A 338 -13.54 -13.85 3.41
N HIS A 339 -13.10 -12.66 3.03
CA HIS A 339 -11.72 -12.19 3.23
C HIS A 339 -11.53 -11.59 4.63
N PRO A 340 -10.30 -11.41 5.11
CA PRO A 340 -10.04 -10.67 6.34
C PRO A 340 -10.47 -9.20 6.21
N ASP A 341 -11.12 -8.63 7.24
CA ASP A 341 -11.33 -7.18 7.36
C ASP A 341 -10.07 -6.46 7.88
N LEU A 342 -10.09 -5.13 7.98
CA LEU A 342 -8.95 -4.33 8.44
C LEU A 342 -8.47 -4.72 9.85
N ALA A 343 -9.39 -5.04 10.77
CA ALA A 343 -9.04 -5.47 12.12
C ALA A 343 -8.33 -6.82 12.11
N GLN A 344 -8.80 -7.74 11.27
CA GLN A 344 -8.19 -9.04 11.07
C GLN A 344 -6.83 -8.93 10.36
N HIS A 345 -6.67 -8.04 9.39
CA HIS A 345 -5.36 -7.75 8.79
C HIS A 345 -4.35 -7.27 9.82
N GLN A 346 -4.76 -6.49 10.81
CA GLN A 346 -3.86 -6.09 11.91
C GLN A 346 -3.42 -7.28 12.77
N ILE A 347 -4.33 -8.24 13.05
CA ILE A 347 -3.98 -9.45 13.80
C ILE A 347 -3.00 -10.30 13.00
N ILE A 348 -3.28 -10.56 11.72
CA ILE A 348 -2.40 -11.30 10.80
C ILE A 348 -1.02 -10.65 10.75
N ALA A 349 -0.97 -9.32 10.61
CA ALA A 349 0.27 -8.56 10.60
C ALA A 349 1.03 -8.65 11.93
N GLY A 350 0.33 -8.63 13.06
CA GLY A 350 0.91 -8.78 14.39
C GLY A 350 1.62 -10.13 14.55
N GLU A 351 0.94 -11.23 14.17
CA GLU A 351 1.50 -12.57 14.18
C GLU A 351 2.74 -12.68 13.29
N LEU A 352 2.63 -12.21 12.03
CA LEU A 352 3.73 -12.28 11.07
C LEU A 352 4.91 -11.39 11.49
N THR A 353 4.64 -10.21 12.05
CA THR A 353 5.68 -9.30 12.57
C THR A 353 6.48 -9.95 13.69
N ALA A 354 5.81 -10.59 14.65
CA ALA A 354 6.47 -11.28 15.75
C ALA A 354 7.39 -12.40 15.24
N TYR A 355 6.88 -13.20 14.30
CA TYR A 355 7.67 -14.28 13.69
C TYR A 355 8.89 -13.76 12.93
N LEU A 356 8.70 -12.79 12.00
CA LEU A 356 9.79 -12.26 11.17
C LEU A 356 10.85 -11.52 12.02
N ARG A 357 10.43 -10.78 13.05
CA ARG A 357 11.35 -10.12 13.98
C ARG A 357 12.24 -11.13 14.68
N GLY A 358 11.69 -12.23 15.17
CA GLY A 358 12.45 -13.31 15.81
C GLY A 358 13.43 -13.99 14.85
N MET A 359 12.96 -14.32 13.63
CA MET A 359 13.74 -14.99 12.59
C MET A 359 14.93 -14.13 12.11
N MET A 360 14.73 -12.82 11.93
CA MET A 360 15.74 -11.90 11.40
C MET A 360 16.55 -11.22 12.50
N LYS A 361 16.12 -11.30 13.75
CA LYS A 361 16.68 -10.51 14.89
C LYS A 361 16.63 -9.00 14.63
N TRP A 362 15.51 -8.53 14.06
CA TRP A 362 15.28 -7.12 13.71
C TRP A 362 14.69 -6.28 14.85
#